data_8224f9cbaabc3754b8b93a5658e551f2
#
_entry.id   8224f9cbaabc3754b8b93a5658e551f2
#
_cell.length_a   1.000
_cell.length_b   1.000
_cell.length_c   1.000
_cell.angle_alpha   90.00
_cell.angle_beta   90.00
_cell.angle_gamma   90.00
#
_symmetry.space_group_name_H-M   'P 1'
#
loop_
_entity.id
_entity.type
_entity.pdbx_description
1 polymer ?
#
loop_
_entity_poly.entity_id
_entity_poly.type
_entity_poly.pdbx_seq_one_letter_code
_entity_poly.pdbx_strand_id
1 'polypeptide(L)'
;RPGQLVLANHPSLLDVLFLVGYVPGINCVVKASLLGNPTMRTPILACGYVLNDVSERILADSDAALRQGQTLLVFPEGTRTGLDGVIRLNRGAVSIGLRSASVITPVTVRMTPRGLGKGEPWYRIPFSRYRYELRVGADIDPRDWLAEKPLPIASRRLNDHLQDYFAREQAHG
;
A
#
# COMPACT_ATOMS: atom_id res chain seq x y z
N ARG A 1 0.36 14.34 -5.14
CA ARG A 1 0.01 14.79 -6.51
C ARG A 1 -1.38 14.27 -6.86
N PRO A 2 -2.18 14.99 -7.67
CA PRO A 2 -3.50 14.49 -8.09
C PRO A 2 -3.39 13.14 -8.83
N GLY A 3 -4.22 12.16 -8.44
CA GLY A 3 -4.23 10.84 -9.04
C GLY A 3 -2.99 9.98 -8.74
N GLN A 4 -2.29 10.24 -7.65
CA GLN A 4 -1.11 9.48 -7.23
C GLN A 4 -1.47 8.17 -6.57
N LEU A 5 -0.82 7.08 -6.97
CA LEU A 5 -0.87 5.81 -6.26
C LEU A 5 0.38 5.63 -5.40
N VAL A 6 0.21 5.54 -4.10
CA VAL A 6 1.27 5.20 -3.14
C VAL A 6 1.24 3.69 -2.87
N LEU A 7 2.32 3.00 -3.17
CA LEU A 7 2.49 1.58 -2.88
C LEU A 7 3.45 1.41 -1.70
N ALA A 8 2.96 0.90 -0.58
CA ALA A 8 3.77 0.72 0.62
C ALA A 8 3.78 -0.74 1.08
N ASN A 9 4.91 -1.23 1.61
CA ASN A 9 4.92 -2.48 2.36
C ASN A 9 4.23 -2.30 3.71
N HIS A 10 3.82 -3.41 4.33
CA HIS A 10 2.95 -3.40 5.51
C HIS A 10 3.51 -4.19 6.69
N PRO A 11 4.63 -3.75 7.32
CA PRO A 11 5.27 -4.49 8.40
C PRO A 11 4.44 -4.54 9.70
N SER A 12 3.61 -3.53 9.99
CA SER A 12 2.94 -3.39 11.28
C SER A 12 1.48 -2.94 11.18
N LEU A 13 0.77 -3.02 12.30
CA LEU A 13 -0.61 -2.52 12.42
C LEU A 13 -0.71 -0.99 12.27
N LEU A 14 0.37 -0.25 12.59
CA LEU A 14 0.36 1.21 12.68
C LEU A 14 0.69 1.93 11.37
N ASP A 15 1.13 1.19 10.34
CA ASP A 15 1.60 1.79 9.08
C ASP A 15 0.56 2.68 8.40
N VAL A 16 -0.70 2.24 8.42
CA VAL A 16 -1.81 3.02 7.87
C VAL A 16 -1.95 4.37 8.58
N LEU A 17 -1.87 4.36 9.93
CA LEU A 17 -2.02 5.58 10.74
C LEU A 17 -0.91 6.58 10.43
N PHE A 18 0.33 6.11 10.33
CA PHE A 18 1.46 7.00 10.01
C PHE A 18 1.37 7.53 8.58
N LEU A 19 1.11 6.68 7.60
CA LEU A 19 1.03 7.11 6.20
C LEU A 19 -0.13 8.08 5.97
N VAL A 20 -1.31 7.80 6.55
CA VAL A 20 -2.47 8.70 6.47
C VAL A 20 -2.20 10.02 7.21
N GLY A 21 -1.48 9.96 8.35
CA GLY A 21 -1.11 11.17 9.10
C GLY A 21 -0.09 12.07 8.38
N TYR A 22 0.81 11.47 7.58
CA TYR A 22 1.85 12.23 6.87
C TYR A 22 1.42 12.71 5.47
N VAL A 23 0.47 12.05 4.83
CA VAL A 23 0.05 12.38 3.45
C VAL A 23 -1.36 12.97 3.47
N PRO A 24 -1.51 14.31 3.37
CA PRO A 24 -2.82 14.96 3.41
C PRO A 24 -3.73 14.46 2.27
N GLY A 25 -4.99 14.18 2.61
CA GLY A 25 -6.01 13.80 1.63
C GLY A 25 -5.80 12.42 0.98
N ILE A 26 -4.97 11.56 1.58
CA ILE A 26 -4.76 10.21 1.09
C ILE A 26 -6.00 9.34 1.38
N ASN A 27 -6.49 8.66 0.37
CA ASN A 27 -7.49 7.59 0.50
C ASN A 27 -6.76 6.24 0.61
N CYS A 28 -7.38 5.25 1.26
CA CYS A 28 -6.74 3.96 1.49
C CYS A 28 -7.66 2.81 1.07
N VAL A 29 -7.07 1.77 0.47
CA VAL A 29 -7.78 0.51 0.23
C VAL A 29 -7.75 -0.33 1.50
N VAL A 30 -8.92 -0.61 2.05
CA VAL A 30 -9.09 -1.36 3.30
C VAL A 30 -9.96 -2.60 3.11
N LYS A 31 -9.71 -3.65 3.90
CA LYS A 31 -10.55 -4.85 3.84
C LYS A 31 -11.97 -4.56 4.32
N ALA A 32 -12.97 -4.96 3.53
CA ALA A 32 -14.39 -4.81 3.90
C ALA A 32 -14.74 -5.49 5.24
N SER A 33 -14.04 -6.58 5.61
CA SER A 33 -14.23 -7.24 6.91
C SER A 33 -13.94 -6.34 8.12
N LEU A 34 -13.19 -5.24 7.94
CA LEU A 34 -12.95 -4.26 9.00
C LEU A 34 -14.21 -3.47 9.39
N LEU A 35 -15.21 -3.40 8.50
CA LEU A 35 -16.51 -2.80 8.81
C LEU A 35 -17.29 -3.56 9.89
N GLY A 36 -16.98 -4.84 10.10
CA GLY A 36 -17.52 -5.63 11.20
C GLY A 36 -16.99 -5.22 12.58
N ASN A 37 -15.89 -4.46 12.64
CA ASN A 37 -15.36 -3.94 13.88
C ASN A 37 -15.93 -2.54 14.17
N PRO A 38 -16.72 -2.35 15.25
CA PRO A 38 -17.37 -1.08 15.57
C PRO A 38 -16.41 0.11 15.66
N THR A 39 -15.18 -0.11 16.16
CA THR A 39 -14.19 0.95 16.34
C THR A 39 -13.56 1.38 15.01
N MET A 40 -13.52 0.50 14.01
CA MET A 40 -12.95 0.78 12.69
C MET A 40 -13.99 1.25 11.67
N ARG A 41 -15.24 0.85 11.85
CA ARG A 41 -16.33 1.16 10.91
C ARG A 41 -16.53 2.66 10.70
N THR A 42 -16.65 3.41 11.79
CA THR A 42 -16.91 4.86 11.73
C THR A 42 -15.80 5.62 11.01
N PRO A 43 -14.51 5.49 11.36
CA PRO A 43 -13.44 6.16 10.63
C PRO A 43 -13.34 5.72 9.16
N ILE A 44 -13.53 4.42 8.84
CA ILE A 44 -13.50 3.95 7.45
C ILE A 44 -14.57 4.61 6.60
N LEU A 45 -15.81 4.66 7.10
CA LEU A 45 -16.93 5.28 6.38
C LEU A 45 -16.80 6.81 6.30
N ALA A 46 -16.36 7.45 7.37
CA ALA A 46 -16.18 8.90 7.40
C ALA A 46 -15.06 9.39 6.45
N CYS A 47 -14.01 8.61 6.28
CA CYS A 47 -12.90 8.92 5.37
C CYS A 47 -13.19 8.51 3.91
N GLY A 48 -14.27 7.76 3.66
CA GLY A 48 -14.59 7.28 2.30
C GLY A 48 -13.56 6.34 1.72
N TYR A 49 -12.95 5.47 2.57
CA TYR A 49 -11.93 4.53 2.12
C TYR A 49 -12.49 3.51 1.14
N VAL A 50 -11.66 3.13 0.16
CA VAL A 50 -12.00 2.10 -0.83
C VAL A 50 -12.06 0.73 -0.16
N LEU A 51 -13.20 0.03 -0.28
CA LEU A 51 -13.38 -1.27 0.35
C LEU A 51 -12.88 -2.40 -0.55
N ASN A 52 -12.03 -3.24 0.01
CA ASN A 52 -11.55 -4.47 -0.63
C ASN A 52 -12.50 -5.63 -0.26
N ASP A 53 -13.59 -5.79 -1.00
CA ASP A 53 -14.54 -6.88 -0.86
C ASP A 53 -14.57 -7.81 -2.07
N VAL A 54 -14.73 -7.24 -3.27
CA VAL A 54 -14.77 -7.97 -4.54
C VAL A 54 -13.74 -7.36 -5.49
N SER A 55 -12.92 -8.20 -6.12
CA SER A 55 -11.79 -7.76 -6.97
C SER A 55 -12.20 -6.76 -8.06
N GLU A 56 -13.37 -6.92 -8.66
CA GLU A 56 -13.88 -6.02 -9.68
C GLU A 56 -14.24 -4.64 -9.12
N ARG A 57 -14.83 -4.60 -7.92
CA ARG A 57 -15.16 -3.36 -7.22
C ARG A 57 -13.93 -2.58 -6.83
N ILE A 58 -12.92 -3.25 -6.29
CA ILE A 58 -11.66 -2.60 -5.93
C ILE A 58 -11.06 -1.88 -7.13
N LEU A 59 -11.03 -2.55 -8.28
CA LEU A 59 -10.51 -1.96 -9.50
C LEU A 59 -11.31 -0.73 -9.92
N ALA A 60 -12.65 -0.82 -9.91
CA ALA A 60 -13.54 0.28 -10.30
C ALA A 60 -13.46 1.47 -9.34
N ASP A 61 -13.51 1.22 -8.04
CA ASP A 61 -13.49 2.27 -7.01
C ASP A 61 -12.11 2.95 -6.94
N SER A 62 -11.03 2.17 -7.10
CA SER A 62 -9.67 2.69 -7.15
C SER A 62 -9.44 3.53 -8.42
N ASP A 63 -9.95 3.08 -9.57
CA ASP A 63 -9.91 3.82 -10.84
C ASP A 63 -10.66 5.14 -10.70
N ALA A 64 -11.87 5.11 -10.15
CA ALA A 64 -12.67 6.31 -9.92
C ALA A 64 -11.97 7.32 -8.98
N ALA A 65 -11.41 6.85 -7.87
CA ALA A 65 -10.69 7.68 -6.91
C ALA A 65 -9.47 8.37 -7.55
N LEU A 66 -8.65 7.60 -8.28
CA LEU A 66 -7.46 8.13 -8.95
C LEU A 66 -7.82 9.13 -10.06
N ARG A 67 -8.84 8.85 -10.88
CA ARG A 67 -9.32 9.77 -11.93
C ARG A 67 -9.92 11.05 -11.37
N GLN A 68 -10.50 11.02 -10.17
CA GLN A 68 -10.94 12.21 -9.44
C GLN A 68 -9.79 13.01 -8.81
N GLY A 69 -8.55 12.59 -9.04
CA GLY A 69 -7.37 13.27 -8.52
C GLY A 69 -7.04 12.93 -7.07
N GLN A 70 -7.70 11.94 -6.47
CA GLN A 70 -7.37 11.50 -5.12
C GLN A 70 -6.01 10.80 -5.08
N THR A 71 -5.29 10.93 -3.98
CA THR A 71 -4.11 10.11 -3.70
C THR A 71 -4.58 8.81 -3.03
N LEU A 72 -4.19 7.67 -3.59
CA LEU A 72 -4.60 6.36 -3.10
C LEU A 72 -3.43 5.60 -2.49
N LEU A 73 -3.58 5.12 -1.25
CA LEU A 73 -2.63 4.22 -0.59
C LEU A 73 -3.08 2.77 -0.76
N VAL A 74 -2.18 1.95 -1.27
CA VAL A 74 -2.39 0.51 -1.38
C VAL A 74 -1.21 -0.24 -0.79
N PHE A 75 -1.50 -1.24 0.02
CA PHE A 75 -0.53 -2.23 0.47
C PHE A 75 -0.57 -3.43 -0.47
N PRO A 76 0.39 -3.55 -1.40
CA PRO A 76 0.32 -4.56 -2.46
C PRO A 76 0.46 -5.99 -1.94
N GLU A 77 0.90 -6.18 -0.70
CA GLU A 77 0.91 -7.49 -0.04
C GLU A 77 -0.51 -8.02 0.28
N GLY A 78 -1.51 -7.14 0.36
CA GLY A 78 -2.89 -7.48 0.75
C GLY A 78 -3.05 -7.93 2.20
N THR A 79 -1.97 -8.00 2.95
CA THR A 79 -1.90 -8.34 4.38
C THR A 79 -0.63 -7.73 4.97
N ARG A 80 -0.49 -7.75 6.29
CA ARG A 80 0.78 -7.38 6.94
C ARG A 80 1.89 -8.34 6.52
N THR A 81 3.12 -7.82 6.36
CA THR A 81 4.31 -8.61 6.05
C THR A 81 4.44 -9.80 7.01
N GLY A 82 4.72 -10.97 6.48
CA GLY A 82 4.84 -12.18 7.26
C GLY A 82 6.00 -12.14 8.27
N LEU A 83 6.02 -13.11 9.21
CA LEU A 83 7.09 -13.24 10.20
C LEU A 83 8.47 -13.50 9.57
N ASP A 84 8.49 -14.10 8.37
CA ASP A 84 9.70 -14.30 7.58
C ASP A 84 10.29 -12.98 7.05
N GLY A 85 9.52 -11.88 7.13
CA GLY A 85 9.91 -10.56 6.66
C GLY A 85 9.93 -10.41 5.14
N VAL A 86 9.55 -11.43 4.41
CA VAL A 86 9.57 -11.38 2.94
C VAL A 86 8.36 -10.64 2.42
N ILE A 87 8.60 -9.55 1.69
CA ILE A 87 7.55 -8.78 1.01
C ILE A 87 7.13 -9.55 -0.26
N ARG A 88 5.85 -9.83 -0.39
CA ARG A 88 5.26 -10.52 -1.56
C ARG A 88 4.15 -9.66 -2.15
N LEU A 89 4.37 -9.15 -3.35
CA LEU A 89 3.44 -8.23 -3.99
C LEU A 89 2.38 -8.96 -4.82
N ASN A 90 1.14 -8.53 -4.68
CA ASN A 90 0.03 -8.93 -5.54
C ASN A 90 -0.08 -7.99 -6.75
N ARG A 91 -0.16 -8.56 -7.95
CA ARG A 91 -0.21 -7.80 -9.22
C ARG A 91 -1.41 -6.86 -9.35
N GLY A 92 -2.48 -7.09 -8.57
CA GLY A 92 -3.68 -6.24 -8.60
C GLY A 92 -3.39 -4.77 -8.33
N ALA A 93 -2.59 -4.47 -7.31
CA ALA A 93 -2.21 -3.11 -6.96
C ALA A 93 -1.43 -2.41 -8.09
N VAL A 94 -0.49 -3.12 -8.70
CA VAL A 94 0.31 -2.61 -9.83
C VAL A 94 -0.57 -2.37 -11.07
N SER A 95 -1.52 -3.27 -11.33
CA SER A 95 -2.47 -3.14 -12.44
C SER A 95 -3.37 -1.91 -12.29
N ILE A 96 -3.82 -1.60 -11.06
CA ILE A 96 -4.56 -0.36 -10.75
C ILE A 96 -3.69 0.85 -11.13
N GLY A 97 -2.45 0.87 -10.68
CA GLY A 97 -1.52 1.98 -10.94
C GLY A 97 -1.28 2.22 -12.42
N LEU A 98 -1.01 1.16 -13.17
CA LEU A 98 -0.78 1.27 -14.62
C LEU A 98 -2.01 1.75 -15.40
N ARG A 99 -3.23 1.44 -14.93
CA ARG A 99 -4.47 1.84 -15.61
C ARG A 99 -4.87 3.28 -15.36
N SER A 100 -4.66 3.77 -14.13
CA SER A 100 -5.42 4.90 -13.63
C SER A 100 -4.60 5.94 -12.90
N ALA A 101 -3.41 5.60 -12.42
CA ALA A 101 -2.58 6.55 -11.70
C ALA A 101 -1.87 7.50 -12.65
N SER A 102 -1.76 8.77 -12.24
CA SER A 102 -0.88 9.75 -12.90
C SER A 102 0.59 9.46 -12.60
N VAL A 103 0.86 8.91 -11.43
CA VAL A 103 2.19 8.54 -10.95
C VAL A 103 2.08 7.45 -9.88
N ILE A 104 3.03 6.52 -9.85
CA ILE A 104 3.15 5.48 -8.83
C ILE A 104 4.38 5.80 -7.98
N THR A 105 4.19 5.91 -6.66
CA THR A 105 5.28 6.19 -5.73
C THR A 105 5.44 5.05 -4.74
N PRO A 106 6.54 4.30 -4.78
CA PRO A 106 6.83 3.27 -3.78
C PRO A 106 7.29 3.92 -2.47
N VAL A 107 6.81 3.41 -1.35
CA VAL A 107 7.19 3.85 -0.01
C VAL A 107 7.59 2.64 0.82
N THR A 108 8.83 2.63 1.31
CA THR A 108 9.29 1.59 2.21
C THR A 108 9.03 2.01 3.65
N VAL A 109 8.32 1.16 4.37
CA VAL A 109 8.05 1.30 5.80
C VAL A 109 8.93 0.33 6.57
N ARG A 110 9.66 0.83 7.54
CA ARG A 110 10.47 0.04 8.46
C ARG A 110 10.13 0.37 9.90
N MET A 111 10.01 -0.66 10.71
CA MET A 111 9.76 -0.54 12.14
C MET A 111 10.81 -1.33 12.93
N THR A 112 11.48 -0.66 13.85
CA THR A 112 12.51 -1.26 14.71
C THR A 112 12.22 -0.91 16.19
N PRO A 113 12.21 -1.89 17.11
CA PRO A 113 12.20 -3.33 16.85
C PRO A 113 10.95 -3.76 16.08
N ARG A 114 10.97 -4.94 15.47
CA ARG A 114 9.75 -5.52 14.87
C ARG A 114 8.70 -5.75 15.94
N GLY A 115 7.46 -5.50 15.62
CA GLY A 115 6.32 -5.74 16.50
C GLY A 115 5.01 -5.37 15.81
N LEU A 116 3.90 -5.71 16.45
CA LEU A 116 2.55 -5.48 15.91
C LEU A 116 2.34 -6.09 14.51
N GLY A 117 3.14 -7.13 14.21
CA GLY A 117 3.09 -7.88 12.98
C GLY A 117 1.85 -8.78 12.89
N LYS A 118 1.77 -9.55 11.78
CA LYS A 118 0.67 -10.49 11.58
C LYS A 118 0.71 -11.59 12.65
N GLY A 119 -0.41 -11.77 13.37
CA GLY A 119 -0.52 -12.78 14.44
C GLY A 119 0.03 -12.36 15.80
N GLU A 120 0.68 -11.19 15.88
CA GLU A 120 1.14 -10.69 17.19
C GLU A 120 0.02 -9.95 17.94
N PRO A 121 -0.08 -10.15 19.26
CA PRO A 121 -1.05 -9.44 20.08
C PRO A 121 -0.70 -7.95 20.15
N TRP A 122 -1.70 -7.09 19.94
CA TRP A 122 -1.54 -5.63 19.92
C TRP A 122 -1.03 -5.04 21.23
N TYR A 123 -1.18 -5.74 22.35
CA TYR A 123 -0.75 -5.31 23.69
C TYR A 123 0.69 -5.72 24.03
N ARG A 124 1.39 -6.44 23.14
CA ARG A 124 2.79 -6.83 23.36
C ARG A 124 3.70 -5.64 23.05
N ILE A 125 4.09 -4.93 24.12
CA ILE A 125 4.95 -3.76 24.03
C ILE A 125 6.41 -4.20 24.20
N PRO A 126 7.34 -3.79 23.29
CA PRO A 126 8.76 -4.08 23.43
C PRO A 126 9.37 -3.23 24.56
N PHE A 127 10.51 -3.66 25.07
CA PHE A 127 11.28 -2.92 26.09
C PHE A 127 11.90 -1.63 25.56
N SER A 128 12.11 -1.53 24.24
CA SER A 128 12.65 -0.34 23.57
C SER A 128 11.57 0.41 22.79
N ARG A 129 11.79 1.72 22.58
CA ARG A 129 10.88 2.54 21.78
C ARG A 129 10.88 2.07 20.32
N TYR A 130 9.71 2.04 19.72
CA TYR A 130 9.58 1.84 18.27
C TYR A 130 10.18 3.02 17.51
N ARG A 131 11.04 2.72 16.55
CA ARG A 131 11.52 3.66 15.54
C ARG A 131 10.83 3.34 14.23
N TYR A 132 10.13 4.31 13.70
CA TYR A 132 9.50 4.24 12.38
C TYR A 132 10.35 5.02 11.38
N GLU A 133 10.60 4.40 10.24
CA GLU A 133 11.30 5.01 9.12
C GLU A 133 10.45 4.83 7.86
N LEU A 134 10.14 5.96 7.20
CA LEU A 134 9.43 6.00 5.94
C LEU A 134 10.39 6.51 4.87
N ARG A 135 10.68 5.69 3.87
CA ARG A 135 11.52 6.08 2.72
C ARG A 135 10.66 6.14 1.47
N VAL A 136 10.62 7.30 0.86
CA VAL A 136 9.92 7.53 -0.40
C VAL A 136 10.90 7.24 -1.54
N GLY A 137 10.53 6.30 -2.41
CA GLY A 137 11.31 5.96 -3.60
C GLY A 137 11.05 6.92 -4.76
N ALA A 138 11.73 6.67 -5.86
CA ALA A 138 11.54 7.44 -7.08
C ALA A 138 10.13 7.22 -7.66
N ASP A 139 9.54 8.28 -8.15
CA ASP A 139 8.26 8.22 -8.85
C ASP A 139 8.38 7.42 -10.15
N ILE A 140 7.38 6.63 -10.44
CA ILE A 140 7.26 5.80 -11.64
C ILE A 140 6.12 6.34 -12.50
N ASP A 141 6.40 6.71 -13.74
CA ASP A 141 5.37 7.10 -14.71
C ASP A 141 4.76 5.82 -15.34
N PRO A 142 3.46 5.58 -15.17
CA PRO A 142 2.80 4.43 -15.78
C PRO A 142 2.92 4.38 -17.31
N ARG A 143 3.00 5.55 -17.96
CA ARG A 143 3.08 5.66 -19.41
C ARG A 143 4.35 5.04 -19.99
N ASP A 144 5.47 5.16 -19.30
CA ASP A 144 6.75 4.59 -19.74
C ASP A 144 6.67 3.06 -19.84
N TRP A 145 5.95 2.43 -18.92
CA TRP A 145 5.75 0.99 -18.88
C TRP A 145 4.75 0.48 -19.91
N LEU A 146 3.71 1.28 -20.19
CA LEU A 146 2.67 0.94 -21.16
C LEU A 146 3.09 1.22 -22.61
N ALA A 147 4.02 2.14 -22.84
CA ALA A 147 4.53 2.44 -24.18
C ALA A 147 5.27 1.24 -24.81
N GLU A 148 5.94 0.43 -23.98
CA GLU A 148 6.73 -0.70 -24.45
C GLU A 148 5.91 -2.00 -24.63
N LYS A 149 4.91 -2.24 -23.78
CA LYS A 149 4.22 -3.53 -23.69
C LYS A 149 2.75 -3.41 -23.31
N PRO A 150 1.90 -4.36 -23.77
CA PRO A 150 0.51 -4.44 -23.31
C PRO A 150 0.40 -4.58 -21.79
N LEU A 151 -0.70 -4.08 -21.23
CA LEU A 151 -0.96 -4.02 -19.80
C LEU A 151 -0.62 -5.30 -19.00
N PRO A 152 -0.95 -6.53 -19.44
CA PRO A 152 -0.62 -7.73 -18.67
C PRO A 152 0.88 -7.96 -18.52
N ILE A 153 1.65 -7.65 -19.56
CA ILE A 153 3.11 -7.80 -19.56
C ILE A 153 3.76 -6.66 -18.78
N ALA A 154 3.32 -5.41 -18.99
CA ALA A 154 3.77 -4.25 -18.26
C ALA A 154 3.53 -4.41 -16.75
N SER A 155 2.34 -4.91 -16.36
CA SER A 155 1.99 -5.17 -14.97
C SER A 155 2.91 -6.23 -14.32
N ARG A 156 3.25 -7.29 -15.05
CA ARG A 156 4.20 -8.30 -14.55
C ARG A 156 5.59 -7.70 -14.36
N ARG A 157 6.12 -7.01 -15.38
CA ARG A 157 7.46 -6.40 -15.30
C ARG A 157 7.58 -5.36 -14.20
N LEU A 158 6.56 -4.48 -14.05
CA LEU A 158 6.55 -3.49 -12.99
C LEU A 158 6.41 -4.15 -11.61
N ASN A 159 5.64 -5.23 -11.49
CA ASN A 159 5.54 -5.97 -10.23
C ASN A 159 6.89 -6.60 -9.84
N ASP A 160 7.61 -7.20 -10.79
CA ASP A 160 8.94 -7.78 -10.56
C ASP A 160 9.95 -6.67 -10.17
N HIS A 161 9.93 -5.53 -10.86
CA HIS A 161 10.76 -4.36 -10.54
C HIS A 161 10.50 -3.84 -9.11
N LEU A 162 9.24 -3.70 -8.71
CA LEU A 162 8.87 -3.27 -7.36
C LEU A 162 9.21 -4.32 -6.31
N GLN A 163 9.09 -5.61 -6.63
CA GLN A 163 9.51 -6.70 -5.75
C GLN A 163 11.01 -6.60 -5.44
N ASP A 164 11.84 -6.37 -6.46
CA ASP A 164 13.29 -6.17 -6.33
C ASP A 164 13.62 -4.88 -5.57
N TYR A 165 12.87 -3.81 -5.83
CA TYR A 165 13.01 -2.54 -5.10
C TYR A 165 12.80 -2.74 -3.60
N PHE A 166 11.66 -3.31 -3.19
CA PHE A 166 11.37 -3.52 -1.78
C PHE A 166 12.36 -4.51 -1.11
N ALA A 167 12.81 -5.54 -1.83
CA ALA A 167 13.81 -6.48 -1.32
C ALA A 167 15.15 -5.78 -1.04
N ARG A 168 15.61 -4.93 -1.96
CA ARG A 168 16.84 -4.15 -1.77
C ARG A 168 16.73 -3.17 -0.62
N GLU A 169 15.63 -2.44 -0.54
CA GLU A 169 15.41 -1.49 0.55
C GLU A 169 15.38 -2.17 1.92
N GLN A 170 14.89 -3.41 2.01
CA GLN A 170 14.93 -4.18 3.25
C GLN A 170 16.36 -4.62 3.63
N ALA A 171 17.19 -4.96 2.65
CA ALA A 171 18.55 -5.44 2.89
C ALA A 171 19.53 -4.33 3.34
N HIS A 172 19.28 -3.07 2.98
CA HIS A 172 20.15 -1.92 3.25
C HIS A 172 19.83 -1.20 4.57
N GLY A 173 19.16 -1.80 5.48
CA GLY A 173 18.78 -1.28 6.79
C GLY A 173 18.85 -2.29 7.89
#